data_54b0cde6925222e398e7bd7d30cb95b8
#
_entry.id   54b0cde6925222e398e7bd7d30cb95b8
#
_cell.length_a   1.000
_cell.length_b   1.000
_cell.length_c   1.000
_cell.angle_alpha   90.00
_cell.angle_beta   90.00
_cell.angle_gamma   90.00
#
_symmetry.space_group_name_H-M   'P 1'
#
loop_
_entity.id
_entity.type
_entity.pdbx_description
1 polymer ?
#
loop_
_entity_poly.entity_id
_entity_poly.type
_entity_poly.pdbx_seq_one_letter_code
_entity_poly.pdbx_strand_id
1 'polypeptide(L)'
;VATKKIKMKKYLLLLILICLIAVSIFLFKDSQNNYTASRTVACPPDAVSRLFLSTESWSKWLPGKQVNDSTYEIYGNKYRIEKMLLNGFHALGDEGAAIDFSFTPALKNETQLTVSISNWQEKNMLSKAWNLMTKKNQRTADQLLNDISTFFAETKNIYGIDIIMGRVEHIYWVSTKKEFEHFPNTEEVYKVIDTLEKFLVSEQMARLGQPILHIRPLDETSFQLMTAIPVERPIQPTELFQNKSMAPGFLLKGDVKGGLSTIEAAQRAMENYARDHKKQSPAIPYQLL
;
A
#
# COMPACT_ATOMS: atom_id res chain seq x y z
N VAL A 1 -12.54 76.63 -14.04
CA VAL A 1 -12.90 75.29 -14.46
C VAL A 1 -11.62 74.50 -14.89
N ALA A 2 -10.67 75.15 -15.61
CA ALA A 2 -9.44 74.48 -16.10
C ALA A 2 -8.50 74.04 -14.99
N THR A 3 -8.31 74.80 -13.92
CA THR A 3 -7.41 74.48 -12.79
C THR A 3 -7.88 73.23 -11.97
N LYS A 4 -9.19 73.00 -11.87
CA LYS A 4 -9.76 71.83 -11.17
C LYS A 4 -9.53 70.55 -11.96
N LYS A 5 -9.57 70.61 -13.30
CA LYS A 5 -9.32 69.51 -14.21
C LYS A 5 -7.83 69.02 -14.19
N ILE A 6 -6.90 69.98 -14.05
CA ILE A 6 -5.46 69.74 -13.98
C ILE A 6 -5.09 69.03 -12.63
N LYS A 7 -5.68 69.53 -11.51
CA LYS A 7 -5.48 68.92 -10.20
C LYS A 7 -6.02 67.47 -10.18
N MET A 8 -7.18 67.17 -10.75
CA MET A 8 -7.78 65.90 -10.84
C MET A 8 -6.93 64.86 -11.64
N LYS A 9 -6.31 65.33 -12.77
CA LYS A 9 -5.37 64.49 -13.54
C LYS A 9 -4.11 64.13 -12.75
N LYS A 10 -3.56 65.05 -11.95
CA LYS A 10 -2.39 64.81 -11.10
C LYS A 10 -2.70 63.81 -10.01
N TYR A 11 -3.86 63.82 -9.35
CA TYR A 11 -4.27 62.85 -8.35
C TYR A 11 -4.51 61.47 -8.96
N LEU A 12 -5.08 61.42 -10.18
CA LEU A 12 -5.26 60.17 -10.90
C LEU A 12 -3.91 59.49 -11.27
N LEU A 13 -2.95 60.31 -11.74
CA LEU A 13 -1.59 59.81 -12.04
C LEU A 13 -0.87 59.32 -10.78
N LEU A 14 -1.02 60.07 -9.65
CA LEU A 14 -0.44 59.64 -8.38
C LEU A 14 -1.07 58.32 -7.88
N LEU A 15 -2.37 58.15 -8.01
CA LEU A 15 -3.08 56.92 -7.65
C LEU A 15 -2.61 55.73 -8.49
N ILE A 16 -2.45 55.92 -9.81
CA ILE A 16 -1.93 54.91 -10.73
C ILE A 16 -0.48 54.52 -10.33
N LEU A 17 0.35 55.52 -9.99
CA LEU A 17 1.72 55.26 -9.56
C LEU A 17 1.78 54.46 -8.25
N ILE A 18 0.94 54.82 -7.28
CA ILE A 18 0.83 54.08 -6.00
C ILE A 18 0.35 52.65 -6.25
N CYS A 19 -0.65 52.44 -7.11
CA CYS A 19 -1.09 51.12 -7.49
C CYS A 19 0.01 50.29 -8.17
N LEU A 20 0.78 50.91 -9.09
CA LEU A 20 1.92 50.26 -9.74
C LEU A 20 3.02 49.87 -8.74
N ILE A 21 3.32 50.77 -7.77
CA ILE A 21 4.30 50.49 -6.71
C ILE A 21 3.76 49.36 -5.80
N ALA A 22 2.51 49.38 -5.41
CA ALA A 22 1.89 48.32 -4.58
C ALA A 22 1.89 46.97 -5.30
N VAL A 23 1.56 46.95 -6.60
CA VAL A 23 1.63 45.76 -7.45
C VAL A 23 3.09 45.27 -7.57
N SER A 24 4.03 46.19 -7.77
CA SER A 24 5.47 45.83 -7.79
C SER A 24 5.91 45.24 -6.48
N ILE A 25 5.62 45.85 -5.34
CA ILE A 25 5.98 45.31 -4.01
C ILE A 25 5.35 43.94 -3.79
N PHE A 26 4.10 43.74 -4.20
CA PHE A 26 3.40 42.44 -4.12
C PHE A 26 4.07 41.38 -5.00
N LEU A 27 4.49 41.73 -6.22
CA LEU A 27 5.14 40.83 -7.17
C LEU A 27 6.62 40.54 -6.79
N PHE A 28 7.31 41.52 -6.18
CA PHE A 28 8.70 41.37 -5.73
C PHE A 28 8.86 40.81 -4.33
N LYS A 29 7.78 40.77 -3.54
CA LYS A 29 7.82 40.08 -2.27
C LYS A 29 8.14 38.59 -2.55
N ASP A 30 9.23 38.10 -1.99
CA ASP A 30 9.62 36.66 -2.03
C ASP A 30 8.57 35.81 -1.30
N SER A 31 7.38 35.72 -1.86
CA SER A 31 6.44 34.71 -1.49
C SER A 31 6.91 33.43 -2.16
N GLN A 32 7.63 32.60 -1.43
CA GLN A 32 7.78 31.21 -1.85
C GLN A 32 6.35 30.70 -2.06
N ASN A 33 6.00 30.43 -3.31
CA ASN A 33 4.70 29.84 -3.67
C ASN A 33 4.70 28.36 -3.25
N ASN A 34 4.79 28.13 -1.95
CA ASN A 34 4.74 26.79 -1.37
C ASN A 34 3.28 26.44 -1.15
N TYR A 35 2.88 25.31 -1.69
CA TYR A 35 1.59 24.73 -1.40
C TYR A 35 1.78 23.36 -0.79
N THR A 36 1.16 23.13 0.36
CA THR A 36 1.21 21.86 1.08
C THR A 36 -0.20 21.29 1.18
N ALA A 37 -0.35 20.05 0.77
CA ALA A 37 -1.56 19.26 0.93
C ALA A 37 -1.26 18.04 1.82
N SER A 38 -2.21 17.67 2.66
CA SER A 38 -2.10 16.50 3.53
C SER A 38 -3.40 15.71 3.53
N ARG A 39 -3.28 14.39 3.63
CA ARG A 39 -4.42 13.47 3.72
C ARG A 39 -4.08 12.28 4.58
N THR A 40 -5.02 11.85 5.42
CA THR A 40 -4.92 10.61 6.18
C THR A 40 -5.50 9.46 5.36
N VAL A 41 -4.76 8.34 5.32
CA VAL A 41 -5.18 7.09 4.66
C VAL A 41 -5.25 5.98 5.70
N ALA A 42 -6.20 5.06 5.53
CA ALA A 42 -6.38 3.88 6.38
C ALA A 42 -5.36 2.79 6.01
N CYS A 43 -4.09 3.14 6.09
CA CYS A 43 -2.95 2.27 5.81
C CYS A 43 -1.93 2.37 6.94
N PRO A 44 -1.45 1.25 7.49
CA PRO A 44 -0.44 1.26 8.54
C PRO A 44 0.84 1.97 8.09
N PRO A 45 1.49 2.78 8.95
CA PRO A 45 2.76 3.43 8.63
C PRO A 45 3.86 2.44 8.21
N ASP A 46 3.88 1.24 8.80
CA ASP A 46 4.85 0.20 8.47
C ASP A 46 4.67 -0.31 7.03
N ALA A 47 3.43 -0.38 6.52
CA ALA A 47 3.13 -0.72 5.12
C ALA A 47 3.60 0.37 4.15
N VAL A 48 3.33 1.64 4.47
CA VAL A 48 3.80 2.78 3.68
C VAL A 48 5.33 2.81 3.66
N SER A 49 5.97 2.66 4.83
CA SER A 49 7.43 2.61 4.95
C SER A 49 8.05 1.49 4.14
N ARG A 50 7.49 0.28 4.19
CA ARG A 50 7.98 -0.87 3.43
C ARG A 50 7.96 -0.63 1.92
N LEU A 51 6.86 -0.07 1.40
CA LEU A 51 6.75 0.25 -0.03
C LEU A 51 7.62 1.46 -0.41
N PHE A 52 7.77 2.42 0.48
CA PHE A 52 8.61 3.60 0.27
C PHE A 52 10.11 3.24 0.22
N LEU A 53 10.59 2.39 1.12
CA LEU A 53 11.99 1.99 1.18
C LEU A 53 12.41 1.04 0.03
N SER A 54 11.46 0.39 -0.63
CA SER A 54 11.70 -0.41 -1.83
C SER A 54 11.53 0.47 -3.08
N THR A 55 12.62 0.97 -3.64
CA THR A 55 12.60 1.81 -4.85
C THR A 55 11.96 1.11 -6.05
N GLU A 56 12.07 -0.22 -6.14
CA GLU A 56 11.41 -1.04 -7.16
C GLU A 56 9.87 -0.94 -7.08
N SER A 57 9.32 -0.68 -5.89
CA SER A 57 7.88 -0.54 -5.69
C SER A 57 7.34 0.85 -6.03
N TRP A 58 8.20 1.84 -6.24
CA TRP A 58 7.79 3.22 -6.50
C TRP A 58 6.94 3.37 -7.76
N SER A 59 7.25 2.59 -8.80
CA SER A 59 6.43 2.54 -10.02
C SER A 59 4.98 2.11 -9.80
N LYS A 60 4.65 1.54 -8.64
CA LYS A 60 3.30 1.09 -8.29
C LYS A 60 2.46 2.20 -7.66
N TRP A 61 3.08 3.03 -6.81
CA TRP A 61 2.37 4.00 -5.98
C TRP A 61 2.69 5.47 -6.30
N LEU A 62 3.88 5.76 -6.85
CA LEU A 62 4.22 7.11 -7.31
C LEU A 62 3.70 7.28 -8.73
N PRO A 63 2.78 8.22 -8.98
CA PRO A 63 2.26 8.44 -10.33
C PRO A 63 3.35 8.98 -11.23
N GLY A 64 3.50 8.36 -12.41
CA GLY A 64 4.50 8.76 -13.37
C GLY A 64 5.36 7.61 -13.86
N LYS A 65 6.50 7.96 -14.46
CA LYS A 65 7.44 7.01 -15.08
C LYS A 65 8.84 7.24 -14.55
N GLN A 66 9.49 6.17 -14.14
CA GLN A 66 10.91 6.20 -13.84
C GLN A 66 11.71 6.40 -15.14
N VAL A 67 12.55 7.42 -15.18
CA VAL A 67 13.42 7.74 -16.32
C VAL A 67 14.81 7.12 -16.14
N ASN A 68 15.32 7.19 -14.91
CA ASN A 68 16.56 6.53 -14.46
C ASN A 68 16.51 6.33 -12.94
N ASP A 69 17.59 5.85 -12.33
CA ASP A 69 17.64 5.46 -10.91
C ASP A 69 17.22 6.59 -9.93
N SER A 70 17.39 7.84 -10.31
CA SER A 70 17.08 8.98 -9.45
C SER A 70 16.07 9.96 -10.04
N THR A 71 15.58 9.75 -11.26
CA THR A 71 14.72 10.71 -11.96
C THR A 71 13.39 10.08 -12.32
N TYR A 72 12.33 10.78 -11.96
CA TYR A 72 10.93 10.40 -12.26
C TYR A 72 10.25 11.51 -13.08
N GLU A 73 9.46 11.10 -14.06
CA GLU A 73 8.59 12.00 -14.82
C GLU A 73 7.19 11.93 -14.21
N ILE A 74 6.77 12.99 -13.54
CA ILE A 74 5.48 13.10 -12.85
C ILE A 74 4.66 14.18 -13.58
N TYR A 75 3.52 13.82 -14.14
CA TYR A 75 2.64 14.71 -14.94
C TYR A 75 3.39 15.52 -16.02
N GLY A 76 4.32 14.85 -16.73
CA GLY A 76 5.09 15.44 -17.83
C GLY A 76 6.27 16.32 -17.40
N ASN A 77 6.54 16.46 -16.10
CA ASN A 77 7.70 17.16 -15.57
C ASN A 77 8.68 16.16 -14.97
N LYS A 78 9.97 16.36 -15.22
CA LYS A 78 11.03 15.51 -14.65
C LYS A 78 11.46 16.03 -13.29
N TYR A 79 11.55 15.13 -12.33
CA TYR A 79 12.00 15.41 -10.96
C TYR A 79 13.12 14.48 -10.60
N ARG A 80 14.25 15.03 -10.16
CA ARG A 80 15.39 14.28 -9.65
C ARG A 80 15.33 14.21 -8.14
N ILE A 81 15.38 13.01 -7.59
CA ILE A 81 15.45 12.78 -6.15
C ILE A 81 16.84 13.25 -5.68
N GLU A 82 16.87 14.29 -4.88
CA GLU A 82 18.08 14.87 -4.30
C GLU A 82 18.37 14.30 -2.91
N LYS A 83 17.30 14.03 -2.15
CA LYS A 83 17.43 13.58 -0.77
C LYS A 83 16.36 12.58 -0.44
N MET A 84 16.80 11.43 0.08
CA MET A 84 15.94 10.42 0.70
C MET A 84 15.97 10.59 2.21
N LEU A 85 14.80 10.56 2.83
CA LEU A 85 14.58 10.53 4.27
C LEU A 85 13.99 9.18 4.66
N LEU A 86 13.96 8.85 5.95
CA LEU A 86 13.30 7.61 6.42
C LEU A 86 11.79 7.58 6.13
N ASN A 87 11.17 8.75 6.05
CA ASN A 87 9.74 8.90 5.89
C ASN A 87 9.35 9.90 4.79
N GLY A 88 10.19 10.08 3.78
CA GLY A 88 9.91 11.00 2.69
C GLY A 88 11.08 11.22 1.75
N PHE A 89 10.87 12.02 0.72
CA PHE A 89 11.91 12.46 -0.20
C PHE A 89 11.75 13.94 -0.56
N HIS A 90 12.87 14.53 -0.96
CA HIS A 90 12.93 15.81 -1.63
C HIS A 90 13.40 15.62 -3.07
N ALA A 91 12.66 16.16 -4.03
CA ALA A 91 12.97 16.05 -5.45
C ALA A 91 12.92 17.42 -6.12
N LEU A 92 13.88 17.69 -6.99
CA LEU A 92 13.99 18.91 -7.79
C LEU A 92 13.58 18.67 -9.24
N GLY A 93 12.73 19.52 -9.74
CA GLY A 93 12.31 19.54 -11.13
C GLY A 93 13.18 20.47 -11.99
N ASP A 94 13.22 20.21 -13.29
CA ASP A 94 14.04 20.93 -14.28
C ASP A 94 13.71 22.45 -14.34
N GLU A 95 12.48 22.85 -14.02
CA GLU A 95 12.03 24.25 -14.05
C GLU A 95 12.13 24.96 -12.68
N GLY A 96 12.88 24.38 -11.72
CA GLY A 96 13.04 24.95 -10.38
C GLY A 96 11.83 24.71 -9.45
N ALA A 97 10.93 23.80 -9.82
CA ALA A 97 9.93 23.28 -8.91
C ALA A 97 10.58 22.23 -8.00
N ALA A 98 10.19 22.19 -6.72
CA ALA A 98 10.57 21.12 -5.81
C ALA A 98 9.33 20.42 -5.28
N ILE A 99 9.44 19.10 -5.12
CA ILE A 99 8.43 18.27 -4.47
C ILE A 99 9.04 17.70 -3.20
N ASP A 100 8.37 17.94 -2.08
CA ASP A 100 8.61 17.26 -0.83
C ASP A 100 7.44 16.31 -0.56
N PHE A 101 7.73 15.03 -0.46
CA PHE A 101 6.80 14.02 0.00
C PHE A 101 7.21 13.54 1.37
N SER A 102 6.26 13.42 2.27
CA SER A 102 6.50 12.81 3.58
C SER A 102 5.27 12.05 4.08
N PHE A 103 5.51 11.09 4.97
CA PHE A 103 4.46 10.37 5.67
C PHE A 103 4.78 10.28 7.16
N THR A 104 3.74 10.36 7.98
CA THR A 104 3.85 10.26 9.44
C THR A 104 2.72 9.40 9.99
N PRO A 105 2.96 8.66 11.09
CA PRO A 105 1.88 7.97 11.79
C PRO A 105 0.79 8.97 12.23
N ALA A 106 -0.48 8.61 12.01
CA ALA A 106 -1.63 9.35 12.52
C ALA A 106 -2.28 8.60 13.68
N LEU A 107 -3.41 7.97 13.48
CA LEU A 107 -4.03 7.09 14.46
C LEU A 107 -3.59 5.63 14.24
N LYS A 108 -4.12 4.71 15.04
CA LYS A 108 -3.83 3.29 14.89
C LYS A 108 -4.18 2.80 13.48
N ASN A 109 -3.20 2.21 12.78
CA ASN A 109 -3.30 1.75 11.40
C ASN A 109 -3.63 2.85 10.37
N GLU A 110 -3.31 4.10 10.67
CA GLU A 110 -3.50 5.23 9.77
C GLU A 110 -2.20 5.98 9.57
N THR A 111 -2.03 6.51 8.37
CA THR A 111 -0.86 7.31 7.99
C THR A 111 -1.31 8.63 7.40
N GLN A 112 -0.71 9.72 7.86
CA GLN A 112 -0.84 11.02 7.23
C GLN A 112 0.21 11.15 6.14
N LEU A 113 -0.25 11.34 4.90
CA LEU A 113 0.57 11.65 3.74
C LEU A 113 0.58 13.15 3.54
N THR A 114 1.74 13.71 3.22
CA THR A 114 1.92 15.15 2.97
C THR A 114 2.74 15.35 1.70
N VAL A 115 2.24 16.22 0.83
CA VAL A 115 2.93 16.66 -0.38
C VAL A 115 3.07 18.17 -0.31
N SER A 116 4.28 18.69 -0.45
CA SER A 116 4.55 20.11 -0.60
C SER A 116 5.19 20.36 -1.96
N ILE A 117 4.68 21.35 -2.69
CA ILE A 117 5.28 21.81 -3.94
C ILE A 117 5.71 23.25 -3.77
N SER A 118 6.96 23.52 -4.08
CA SER A 118 7.56 24.84 -4.05
C SER A 118 8.22 25.17 -5.38
N ASN A 119 8.16 26.44 -5.78
CA ASN A 119 8.88 26.97 -6.92
C ASN A 119 9.92 27.96 -6.39
N TRP A 120 11.19 27.61 -6.43
CA TRP A 120 12.27 28.44 -5.87
C TRP A 120 13.11 29.19 -6.93
N GLN A 121 12.91 28.89 -8.22
CA GLN A 121 13.66 29.51 -9.34
C GLN A 121 12.77 30.23 -10.35
N GLU A 122 11.60 30.74 -9.97
CA GLU A 122 10.81 31.57 -10.90
C GLU A 122 11.54 32.88 -11.20
N LYS A 123 12.32 32.87 -12.27
CA LYS A 123 13.13 34.06 -12.74
C LYS A 123 12.28 35.12 -13.37
N ASN A 124 11.05 34.83 -13.82
CA ASN A 124 10.21 35.76 -14.56
C ASN A 124 8.92 36.14 -13.78
N MET A 125 8.68 37.43 -13.64
CA MET A 125 7.46 37.97 -12.99
C MET A 125 6.17 37.45 -13.63
N LEU A 126 6.16 37.26 -14.95
CA LEU A 126 4.99 36.79 -15.69
C LEU A 126 4.69 35.31 -15.34
N SER A 127 5.69 34.45 -15.19
CA SER A 127 5.50 33.06 -14.77
C SER A 127 4.99 32.98 -13.33
N LYS A 128 5.48 33.83 -12.43
CA LYS A 128 5.01 33.94 -11.05
C LYS A 128 3.54 34.35 -10.99
N ALA A 129 3.17 35.40 -11.73
CA ALA A 129 1.77 35.86 -11.82
C ALA A 129 0.85 34.78 -12.43
N TRP A 130 1.31 34.11 -13.48
CA TRP A 130 0.58 33.01 -14.13
C TRP A 130 0.35 31.82 -13.18
N ASN A 131 1.36 31.41 -12.43
CA ASN A 131 1.26 30.31 -11.45
C ASN A 131 0.32 30.65 -10.29
N LEU A 132 0.35 31.91 -9.81
CA LEU A 132 -0.60 32.41 -8.82
C LEU A 132 -2.04 32.39 -9.34
N MET A 133 -2.27 32.86 -10.58
CA MET A 133 -3.61 32.87 -11.18
C MET A 133 -4.14 31.45 -11.47
N THR A 134 -3.28 30.55 -11.94
CA THR A 134 -3.69 29.20 -12.35
C THR A 134 -3.73 28.22 -11.19
N LYS A 135 -3.17 28.58 -10.03
CA LYS A 135 -3.02 27.68 -8.86
C LYS A 135 -2.32 26.36 -9.24
N LYS A 136 -1.34 26.42 -10.14
CA LYS A 136 -0.66 25.23 -10.71
C LYS A 136 -0.12 24.33 -9.60
N ASN A 137 0.63 24.88 -8.63
CA ASN A 137 1.22 24.09 -7.55
C ASN A 137 0.16 23.41 -6.67
N GLN A 138 -0.93 24.13 -6.37
CA GLN A 138 -2.06 23.58 -5.63
C GLN A 138 -2.64 22.37 -6.35
N ARG A 139 -2.99 22.52 -7.63
CA ARG A 139 -3.57 21.43 -8.42
C ARG A 139 -2.65 20.22 -8.52
N THR A 140 -1.36 20.45 -8.75
CA THR A 140 -0.37 19.37 -8.85
C THR A 140 -0.20 18.65 -7.52
N ALA A 141 -0.11 19.37 -6.39
CA ALA A 141 -0.01 18.77 -5.07
C ALA A 141 -1.27 17.96 -4.70
N ASP A 142 -2.45 18.55 -4.95
CA ASP A 142 -3.73 17.88 -4.67
C ASP A 142 -3.90 16.63 -5.53
N GLN A 143 -3.52 16.67 -6.82
CA GLN A 143 -3.58 15.53 -7.71
C GLN A 143 -2.60 14.44 -7.28
N LEU A 144 -1.34 14.80 -7.01
CA LEU A 144 -0.31 13.85 -6.56
C LEU A 144 -0.73 13.17 -5.26
N LEU A 145 -1.20 13.96 -4.30
CA LEU A 145 -1.69 13.44 -3.03
C LEU A 145 -2.91 12.54 -3.21
N ASN A 146 -3.82 12.89 -4.13
CA ASN A 146 -4.99 12.07 -4.44
C ASN A 146 -4.59 10.71 -5.01
N ASP A 147 -3.70 10.70 -6.00
CA ASP A 147 -3.27 9.47 -6.66
C ASP A 147 -2.54 8.54 -5.68
N ILE A 148 -1.61 9.07 -4.89
CA ILE A 148 -0.90 8.33 -3.84
C ILE A 148 -1.89 7.82 -2.77
N SER A 149 -2.81 8.66 -2.31
CA SER A 149 -3.80 8.28 -1.31
C SER A 149 -4.73 7.17 -1.80
N THR A 150 -5.14 7.23 -3.06
CA THR A 150 -5.98 6.20 -3.68
C THR A 150 -5.28 4.85 -3.73
N PHE A 151 -3.98 4.85 -4.06
CA PHE A 151 -3.18 3.63 -4.03
C PHE A 151 -3.14 3.02 -2.62
N PHE A 152 -2.81 3.82 -1.60
CA PHE A 152 -2.68 3.33 -0.22
C PHE A 152 -4.01 3.06 0.48
N ALA A 153 -5.14 3.49 -0.07
CA ALA A 153 -6.46 3.15 0.46
C ALA A 153 -6.87 1.69 0.17
N GLU A 154 -6.27 1.07 -0.83
CA GLU A 154 -6.64 -0.25 -1.33
C GLU A 154 -5.66 -1.32 -0.85
N THR A 155 -6.12 -2.26 -0.01
CA THR A 155 -5.32 -3.38 0.51
C THR A 155 -4.65 -4.18 -0.61
N LYS A 156 -5.37 -4.41 -1.70
CA LYS A 156 -4.88 -5.14 -2.86
C LYS A 156 -3.67 -4.49 -3.52
N ASN A 157 -3.64 -3.16 -3.59
CA ASN A 157 -2.51 -2.42 -4.15
C ASN A 157 -1.25 -2.60 -3.28
N ILE A 158 -1.43 -2.66 -1.96
CA ILE A 158 -0.34 -2.74 -0.98
C ILE A 158 0.23 -4.15 -0.90
N TYR A 159 -0.63 -5.17 -0.94
CA TYR A 159 -0.25 -6.56 -0.69
C TYR A 159 -0.36 -7.47 -1.92
N GLY A 160 -0.95 -7.00 -3.01
CA GLY A 160 -1.14 -7.76 -4.25
C GLY A 160 -2.35 -8.68 -4.26
N ILE A 161 -3.02 -8.86 -3.12
CA ILE A 161 -4.23 -9.67 -2.94
C ILE A 161 -5.22 -8.95 -2.02
N ASP A 162 -6.49 -9.29 -2.14
CA ASP A 162 -7.51 -8.90 -1.18
C ASP A 162 -7.36 -9.73 0.09
N ILE A 163 -7.21 -9.07 1.23
CA ILE A 163 -7.07 -9.72 2.54
C ILE A 163 -8.23 -9.32 3.42
N ILE A 164 -9.00 -10.31 3.88
CA ILE A 164 -10.13 -10.12 4.77
C ILE A 164 -9.90 -10.81 6.10
N MET A 165 -10.50 -10.27 7.15
CA MET A 165 -10.48 -10.87 8.47
C MET A 165 -11.73 -11.72 8.67
N GLY A 166 -11.54 -13.03 8.87
CA GLY A 166 -12.57 -13.97 9.22
C GLY A 166 -12.48 -14.45 10.67
N ARG A 167 -13.33 -15.38 11.05
CA ARG A 167 -13.28 -16.10 12.32
C ARG A 167 -13.04 -17.57 12.08
N VAL A 168 -12.42 -18.24 13.04
CA VAL A 168 -12.34 -19.70 13.09
C VAL A 168 -13.74 -20.24 13.32
N GLU A 169 -14.24 -21.02 12.36
CA GLU A 169 -15.60 -21.58 12.38
C GLU A 169 -15.66 -22.95 13.05
N HIS A 170 -14.60 -23.77 12.85
CA HIS A 170 -14.52 -25.12 13.34
C HIS A 170 -13.32 -25.31 14.26
N ILE A 171 -13.56 -25.86 15.43
CA ILE A 171 -12.53 -26.05 16.46
C ILE A 171 -11.85 -27.41 16.28
N TYR A 172 -12.60 -28.49 16.02
CA TYR A 172 -12.07 -29.83 15.91
C TYR A 172 -11.79 -30.22 14.47
N TRP A 173 -10.62 -30.82 14.26
CA TRP A 173 -10.14 -31.26 12.97
C TRP A 173 -9.51 -32.64 13.09
N VAL A 174 -9.73 -33.49 12.12
CA VAL A 174 -8.98 -34.75 11.97
C VAL A 174 -7.98 -34.56 10.86
N SER A 175 -6.74 -34.91 11.10
CA SER A 175 -5.63 -34.73 10.17
C SER A 175 -4.88 -36.02 9.89
N THR A 176 -4.30 -36.11 8.70
CA THR A 176 -3.30 -37.09 8.33
C THR A 176 -2.10 -36.39 7.68
N LYS A 177 -0.94 -37.11 7.69
CA LYS A 177 0.29 -36.60 7.09
C LYS A 177 0.85 -37.65 6.16
N LYS A 178 1.50 -37.20 5.09
CA LYS A 178 2.25 -38.06 4.18
C LYS A 178 3.52 -37.35 3.71
N GLU A 179 4.61 -38.09 3.59
CA GLU A 179 5.89 -37.58 3.08
C GLU A 179 6.08 -38.00 1.62
N PHE A 180 6.74 -37.11 0.86
CA PHE A 180 7.03 -37.25 -0.55
C PHE A 180 8.47 -36.84 -0.82
N GLU A 181 9.15 -37.51 -1.73
CA GLU A 181 10.51 -37.17 -2.21
C GLU A 181 10.50 -36.07 -3.31
N HIS A 182 9.37 -35.45 -3.52
CA HIS A 182 9.15 -34.33 -4.45
C HIS A 182 7.96 -33.49 -3.97
N PHE A 183 7.79 -32.30 -4.54
CA PHE A 183 6.60 -31.51 -4.25
C PHE A 183 5.34 -32.26 -4.73
N PRO A 184 4.37 -32.56 -3.82
CA PRO A 184 3.22 -33.37 -4.17
C PRO A 184 2.36 -32.69 -5.22
N ASN A 185 1.99 -33.45 -6.24
CA ASN A 185 1.10 -32.99 -7.30
C ASN A 185 -0.38 -33.05 -6.85
N THR A 186 -1.26 -32.49 -7.66
CA THR A 186 -2.69 -32.38 -7.35
C THR A 186 -3.34 -33.75 -7.09
N GLU A 187 -2.99 -34.78 -7.88
CA GLU A 187 -3.55 -36.15 -7.72
C GLU A 187 -3.13 -36.75 -6.40
N GLU A 188 -1.88 -36.58 -6.01
CA GLU A 188 -1.34 -37.09 -4.73
C GLU A 188 -1.99 -36.39 -3.54
N VAL A 189 -2.23 -35.07 -3.62
CA VAL A 189 -2.97 -34.33 -2.60
C VAL A 189 -4.37 -34.88 -2.43
N TYR A 190 -5.11 -35.08 -3.53
CA TYR A 190 -6.48 -35.61 -3.46
C TYR A 190 -6.52 -37.06 -2.97
N LYS A 191 -5.51 -37.90 -3.27
CA LYS A 191 -5.41 -39.25 -2.71
C LYS A 191 -5.29 -39.24 -1.18
N VAL A 192 -4.54 -38.31 -0.62
CA VAL A 192 -4.42 -38.15 0.84
C VAL A 192 -5.73 -37.67 1.46
N ILE A 193 -6.41 -36.74 0.80
CA ILE A 193 -7.74 -36.25 1.24
C ILE A 193 -8.76 -37.40 1.22
N ASP A 194 -8.84 -38.15 0.10
CA ASP A 194 -9.75 -39.30 -0.05
C ASP A 194 -9.51 -40.39 1.04
N THR A 195 -8.24 -40.62 1.40
CA THR A 195 -7.89 -41.52 2.49
C THR A 195 -8.47 -41.02 3.83
N LEU A 196 -8.38 -39.75 4.10
CA LEU A 196 -8.94 -39.14 5.31
C LEU A 196 -10.48 -39.13 5.29
N GLU A 197 -11.09 -38.86 4.14
CA GLU A 197 -12.56 -38.90 3.99
C GLU A 197 -13.11 -40.31 4.21
N LYS A 198 -12.47 -41.37 3.64
CA LYS A 198 -12.83 -42.75 3.87
C LYS A 198 -12.74 -43.13 5.35
N PHE A 199 -11.71 -42.69 6.05
CA PHE A 199 -11.61 -42.88 7.48
C PHE A 199 -12.75 -42.22 8.24
N LEU A 200 -13.11 -40.98 7.94
CA LEU A 200 -14.24 -40.30 8.59
C LEU A 200 -15.56 -41.03 8.36
N VAL A 201 -15.79 -41.59 7.17
CA VAL A 201 -16.96 -42.39 6.87
C VAL A 201 -16.97 -43.66 7.73
N SER A 202 -15.82 -44.34 7.93
CA SER A 202 -15.74 -45.52 8.79
C SER A 202 -16.02 -45.21 10.26
N GLU A 203 -15.68 -43.99 10.73
CA GLU A 203 -15.99 -43.47 12.07
C GLU A 203 -17.42 -42.89 12.19
N GLN A 204 -18.22 -42.96 11.13
CA GLN A 204 -19.57 -42.39 11.05
C GLN A 204 -19.58 -40.87 11.36
N MET A 205 -18.55 -40.17 10.90
CA MET A 205 -18.38 -38.72 11.10
C MET A 205 -18.66 -37.96 9.83
N ALA A 206 -19.48 -36.91 9.94
CA ALA A 206 -19.74 -35.98 8.86
C ALA A 206 -18.62 -34.95 8.75
N ARG A 207 -18.26 -34.61 7.51
CA ARG A 207 -17.41 -33.48 7.19
C ARG A 207 -18.22 -32.17 7.37
N LEU A 208 -17.70 -31.22 8.14
CA LEU A 208 -18.38 -29.92 8.41
C LEU A 208 -17.97 -28.81 7.45
N GLY A 209 -16.89 -28.98 6.69
CA GLY A 209 -16.38 -27.95 5.79
C GLY A 209 -15.36 -28.52 4.79
N GLN A 210 -14.67 -27.63 4.11
CA GLN A 210 -13.65 -28.00 3.14
C GLN A 210 -12.36 -28.44 3.84
N PRO A 211 -11.58 -29.36 3.21
CA PRO A 211 -10.28 -29.76 3.74
C PRO A 211 -9.30 -28.61 3.68
N ILE A 212 -8.41 -28.56 4.65
CA ILE A 212 -7.24 -27.69 4.64
C ILE A 212 -6.00 -28.46 4.28
N LEU A 213 -5.06 -27.76 3.67
CA LEU A 213 -3.81 -28.27 3.18
C LEU A 213 -2.66 -27.43 3.71
N HIS A 214 -1.61 -28.11 4.19
CA HIS A 214 -0.33 -27.49 4.49
C HIS A 214 0.79 -28.36 3.93
N ILE A 215 1.64 -27.78 3.10
CA ILE A 215 2.84 -28.46 2.56
C ILE A 215 4.06 -27.73 3.11
N ARG A 216 4.98 -28.45 3.70
CA ARG A 216 6.24 -27.91 4.18
C ARG A 216 7.41 -28.72 3.66
N PRO A 217 8.55 -28.12 3.31
CA PRO A 217 9.77 -28.84 3.07
C PRO A 217 10.26 -29.48 4.38
N LEU A 218 10.76 -30.69 4.30
CA LEU A 218 11.49 -31.40 5.38
C LEU A 218 12.99 -31.19 5.18
N ASP A 219 13.45 -31.27 3.93
CA ASP A 219 14.81 -31.02 3.48
C ASP A 219 14.79 -30.43 2.05
N GLU A 220 15.91 -30.44 1.32
CA GLU A 220 16.03 -29.89 -0.03
C GLU A 220 15.17 -30.63 -1.07
N THR A 221 14.83 -31.91 -0.85
CA THR A 221 14.15 -32.75 -1.83
C THR A 221 12.84 -33.31 -1.32
N SER A 222 12.64 -33.39 -0.02
CA SER A 222 11.47 -34.04 0.59
C SER A 222 10.47 -33.01 1.18
N PHE A 223 9.20 -33.39 1.11
CA PHE A 223 8.08 -32.54 1.53
C PHE A 223 7.11 -33.34 2.41
N GLN A 224 6.56 -32.68 3.41
CA GLN A 224 5.47 -33.25 4.21
C GLN A 224 4.17 -32.52 3.86
N LEU A 225 3.23 -33.28 3.35
CA LEU A 225 1.85 -32.89 3.15
C LEU A 225 1.06 -33.21 4.43
N MET A 226 0.37 -32.25 4.99
CA MET A 226 -0.64 -32.42 6.02
C MET A 226 -1.99 -31.94 5.47
N THR A 227 -3.00 -32.81 5.55
CA THR A 227 -4.38 -32.41 5.30
C THR A 227 -5.21 -32.59 6.55
N ALA A 228 -6.23 -31.75 6.74
CA ALA A 228 -7.17 -31.92 7.83
C ALA A 228 -8.60 -31.53 7.38
N ILE A 229 -9.58 -32.22 7.95
CA ILE A 229 -11.01 -32.01 7.68
C ILE A 229 -11.70 -31.61 8.99
N PRO A 230 -12.56 -30.57 8.99
CA PRO A 230 -13.29 -30.15 10.18
C PRO A 230 -14.40 -31.16 10.51
N VAL A 231 -14.50 -31.47 11.78
CA VAL A 231 -15.43 -32.47 12.32
C VAL A 231 -16.16 -31.95 13.55
N GLU A 232 -17.27 -32.59 13.91
CA GLU A 232 -18.08 -32.18 15.06
C GLU A 232 -17.40 -32.48 16.41
N ARG A 233 -16.67 -33.58 16.49
CA ARG A 233 -16.04 -34.06 17.71
C ARG A 233 -14.68 -34.72 17.43
N PRO A 234 -13.78 -34.77 18.39
CA PRO A 234 -12.50 -35.49 18.22
C PRO A 234 -12.74 -37.00 18.04
N ILE A 235 -11.79 -37.63 17.37
CA ILE A 235 -11.68 -39.11 17.19
C ILE A 235 -10.82 -39.73 18.29
N GLN A 236 -10.81 -41.06 18.38
CA GLN A 236 -9.70 -41.80 19.00
C GLN A 236 -8.49 -41.70 18.05
N PRO A 237 -7.38 -41.08 18.46
CA PRO A 237 -6.21 -40.95 17.60
C PRO A 237 -5.64 -42.35 17.24
N THR A 238 -5.18 -42.44 15.99
CA THR A 238 -4.44 -43.62 15.52
C THR A 238 -3.05 -43.20 15.09
N GLU A 239 -2.23 -44.11 14.63
CA GLU A 239 -0.92 -43.80 14.09
C GLU A 239 -1.00 -42.87 12.86
N LEU A 240 -2.02 -43.09 12.01
CA LEU A 240 -2.21 -42.33 10.76
C LEU A 240 -3.09 -41.09 10.91
N PHE A 241 -4.04 -41.10 11.87
CA PHE A 241 -5.04 -40.05 12.00
C PHE A 241 -4.98 -39.40 13.39
N GLN A 242 -4.83 -38.08 13.40
CA GLN A 242 -4.60 -37.29 14.61
C GLN A 242 -5.65 -36.19 14.77
N ASN A 243 -6.03 -35.92 16.00
CA ASN A 243 -6.84 -34.74 16.30
C ASN A 243 -5.99 -33.48 16.19
N LYS A 244 -6.57 -32.42 15.60
CA LYS A 244 -6.06 -31.05 15.63
C LYS A 244 -7.16 -30.15 16.16
N SER A 245 -6.76 -29.12 16.87
CA SER A 245 -7.68 -28.06 17.30
C SER A 245 -7.17 -26.72 16.82
N MET A 246 -8.10 -25.89 16.35
CA MET A 246 -7.82 -24.49 16.07
C MET A 246 -8.22 -23.64 17.27
N ALA A 247 -7.32 -22.74 17.69
CA ALA A 247 -7.67 -21.78 18.73
C ALA A 247 -8.80 -20.87 18.24
N PRO A 248 -9.87 -20.67 19.02
CA PRO A 248 -10.90 -19.71 18.67
C PRO A 248 -10.31 -18.30 18.48
N GLY A 249 -10.70 -17.61 17.43
CA GLY A 249 -10.18 -16.30 17.16
C GLY A 249 -10.42 -15.82 15.75
N PHE A 250 -9.64 -14.81 15.37
CA PHE A 250 -9.64 -14.26 14.03
C PHE A 250 -8.55 -14.92 13.17
N LEU A 251 -8.82 -15.00 11.88
CA LEU A 251 -7.86 -15.45 10.88
C LEU A 251 -7.87 -14.50 9.68
N LEU A 252 -6.76 -14.44 8.96
CA LEU A 252 -6.67 -13.73 7.69
C LEU A 252 -7.02 -14.71 6.57
N LYS A 253 -7.87 -14.26 5.65
CA LYS A 253 -8.28 -15.01 4.44
C LYS A 253 -7.91 -14.20 3.21
N GLY A 254 -7.48 -14.87 2.14
CA GLY A 254 -7.26 -14.28 0.83
C GLY A 254 -7.49 -15.31 -0.25
N ASP A 255 -8.25 -14.94 -1.27
CA ASP A 255 -8.53 -15.80 -2.41
C ASP A 255 -7.42 -15.69 -3.45
N VAL A 256 -6.89 -16.84 -3.87
CA VAL A 256 -5.77 -16.91 -4.81
C VAL A 256 -6.10 -17.89 -5.92
N LYS A 257 -5.81 -17.50 -7.17
CA LYS A 257 -5.90 -18.38 -8.33
C LYS A 257 -4.53 -18.51 -8.97
N GLY A 258 -4.03 -19.72 -9.07
CA GLY A 258 -2.74 -19.99 -9.71
C GLY A 258 -2.00 -21.18 -9.11
N GLY A 259 -0.72 -21.31 -9.48
CA GLY A 259 0.15 -22.39 -9.00
C GLY A 259 0.92 -22.01 -7.72
N LEU A 260 1.91 -22.84 -7.39
CA LEU A 260 2.71 -22.72 -6.17
C LEU A 260 3.28 -21.30 -5.94
N SER A 261 3.89 -20.71 -6.96
CA SER A 261 4.50 -19.38 -6.85
C SER A 261 3.48 -18.29 -6.46
N THR A 262 2.23 -18.41 -6.92
CA THR A 262 1.14 -17.50 -6.58
C THR A 262 0.70 -17.70 -5.12
N ILE A 263 0.64 -18.95 -4.66
CA ILE A 263 0.30 -19.30 -3.27
C ILE A 263 1.37 -18.76 -2.32
N GLU A 264 2.64 -18.97 -2.64
CA GLU A 264 3.76 -18.43 -1.85
C GLU A 264 3.76 -16.90 -1.80
N ALA A 265 3.46 -16.24 -2.93
CA ALA A 265 3.32 -14.78 -2.98
C ALA A 265 2.17 -14.30 -2.07
N ALA A 266 1.05 -15.01 -2.06
CA ALA A 266 -0.09 -14.71 -1.19
C ALA A 266 0.24 -14.94 0.30
N GLN A 267 0.95 -15.99 0.64
CA GLN A 267 1.40 -16.22 2.02
C GLN A 267 2.31 -15.08 2.50
N ARG A 268 3.31 -14.69 1.68
CA ARG A 268 4.17 -13.52 1.99
C ARG A 268 3.37 -12.21 2.12
N ALA A 269 2.32 -12.04 1.31
CA ALA A 269 1.43 -10.89 1.40
C ALA A 269 0.67 -10.85 2.74
N MET A 270 0.15 -11.99 3.20
CA MET A 270 -0.53 -12.11 4.49
C MET A 270 0.42 -11.91 5.67
N GLU A 271 1.65 -12.43 5.59
CA GLU A 271 2.69 -12.20 6.60
C GLU A 271 3.05 -10.71 6.71
N ASN A 272 3.22 -10.03 5.55
CA ASN A 272 3.44 -8.60 5.52
C ASN A 272 2.27 -7.83 6.13
N TYR A 273 1.03 -8.21 5.76
CA TYR A 273 -0.18 -7.62 6.36
C TYR A 273 -0.20 -7.78 7.88
N ALA A 274 0.06 -9.00 8.38
CA ALA A 274 0.08 -9.25 9.82
C ALA A 274 1.17 -8.41 10.53
N ARG A 275 2.36 -8.32 9.95
CA ARG A 275 3.47 -7.52 10.46
C ARG A 275 3.14 -6.03 10.47
N ASP A 276 2.69 -5.49 9.35
CA ASP A 276 2.36 -4.06 9.19
C ASP A 276 1.24 -3.63 10.16
N HIS A 277 0.27 -4.54 10.43
CA HIS A 277 -0.81 -4.31 11.39
C HIS A 277 -0.49 -4.76 12.82
N LYS A 278 0.76 -5.15 13.10
CA LYS A 278 1.23 -5.61 14.43
C LYS A 278 0.38 -6.75 15.00
N LYS A 279 -0.04 -7.67 14.11
CA LYS A 279 -0.78 -8.88 14.47
C LYS A 279 0.20 -10.05 14.57
N GLN A 280 -0.04 -10.90 15.56
CA GLN A 280 0.70 -12.14 15.72
C GLN A 280 -0.17 -13.30 15.22
N SER A 281 0.42 -14.22 14.47
CA SER A 281 -0.21 -15.47 14.06
C SER A 281 0.51 -16.64 14.75
N PRO A 282 -0.11 -17.27 15.74
CA PRO A 282 0.46 -18.48 16.34
C PRO A 282 0.19 -19.71 15.48
N ALA A 283 -0.67 -19.61 14.47
CA ALA A 283 -1.07 -20.74 13.63
C ALA A 283 -0.18 -20.86 12.39
N ILE A 284 0.02 -22.08 11.95
CA ILE A 284 0.67 -22.42 10.69
C ILE A 284 -0.26 -21.98 9.55
N PRO A 285 0.24 -21.30 8.50
CA PRO A 285 -0.59 -20.96 7.35
C PRO A 285 -1.06 -22.25 6.63
N TYR A 286 -2.28 -22.22 6.12
CA TYR A 286 -2.87 -23.33 5.39
C TYR A 286 -3.68 -22.83 4.19
N GLN A 287 -3.89 -23.72 3.24
CA GLN A 287 -4.76 -23.49 2.08
C GLN A 287 -6.11 -24.18 2.35
N LEU A 288 -7.18 -23.53 1.98
CA LEU A 288 -8.52 -24.10 1.92
C LEU A 288 -8.76 -24.56 0.48
N LEU A 289 -9.18 -25.81 0.28
CA LEU A 289 -9.36 -26.41 -1.06
C LEU A 289 -10.82 -26.40 -1.50
#